data_dc00954bb292795d7874a651ec649636
#
_entry.id   dc00954bb292795d7874a651ec649636
#
_cell.length_a   1.000
_cell.length_b   1.000
_cell.length_c   1.000
_cell.angle_alpha   90.00
_cell.angle_beta   90.00
_cell.angle_gamma   90.00
#
_symmetry.space_group_name_H-M   'P 1'
#
loop_
_entity.id
_entity.type
_entity.pdbx_description
1 polymer ?
#
loop_
_entity_poly.entity_id
_entity_poly.type
_entity_poly.pdbx_seq_one_letter_code
_entity_poly.pdbx_strand_id
1 'polypeptide(L)'
;MKRLLLLPITLLLCIVSLCAQQVDTVTIHSKMGHDLKNVVILPKSYAEGNTRYPVVYLLHGCGGNYASWITIKPELPQLASQYNLIIVCPDGLINSWYWNSPLNKDMQFEDYISDEVIRYTDSHYRTIADRSARAISGLSMGGHGAMWNAIRHRNVFGAVGSIR
;
A
#
# COMPACT_ATOMS: atom_id res chain seq x y z
N MET A 1 31.98 -64.46 -0.32
CA MET A 1 32.04 -63.10 0.28
C MET A 1 31.36 -62.14 -0.67
N LYS A 2 30.10 -61.75 -0.41
CA LYS A 2 29.34 -60.83 -1.22
C LYS A 2 29.56 -59.42 -0.66
N ARG A 3 30.19 -58.52 -1.42
CA ARG A 3 30.34 -57.11 -1.06
C ARG A 3 29.04 -56.38 -1.39
N LEU A 4 28.37 -55.90 -0.35
CA LEU A 4 27.18 -55.06 -0.46
C LEU A 4 27.66 -53.60 -0.75
N LEU A 5 27.38 -53.09 -1.94
CA LEU A 5 27.63 -51.70 -2.28
C LEU A 5 26.48 -50.86 -1.69
N LEU A 6 26.79 -50.10 -0.67
CA LEU A 6 25.91 -49.05 -0.15
C LEU A 6 26.07 -47.81 -1.04
N LEU A 7 25.04 -47.51 -1.87
CA LEU A 7 24.92 -46.19 -2.52
C LEU A 7 24.45 -45.16 -1.51
N PRO A 8 25.11 -44.01 -1.40
CA PRO A 8 24.60 -42.90 -0.59
C PRO A 8 23.41 -42.24 -1.31
N ILE A 9 22.23 -42.29 -0.69
CA ILE A 9 21.07 -41.51 -1.10
C ILE A 9 21.32 -40.07 -0.68
N THR A 10 21.77 -39.25 -1.59
CA THR A 10 21.82 -37.78 -1.41
C THR A 10 20.40 -37.23 -1.47
N LEU A 11 19.82 -36.95 -0.29
CA LEU A 11 18.54 -36.27 -0.17
C LEU A 11 18.72 -34.84 -0.57
N LEU A 12 18.31 -34.50 -1.80
CA LEU A 12 18.28 -33.12 -2.29
C LEU A 12 17.12 -32.40 -1.61
N LEU A 13 17.39 -31.70 -0.51
CA LEU A 13 16.42 -30.79 0.12
C LEU A 13 16.18 -29.61 -0.85
N CYS A 14 15.12 -29.66 -1.64
CA CYS A 14 14.56 -28.48 -2.29
C CYS A 14 14.03 -27.55 -1.19
N ILE A 15 14.79 -26.51 -0.84
CA ILE A 15 14.31 -25.39 -0.02
C ILE A 15 13.35 -24.61 -0.91
N VAL A 16 12.05 -24.94 -0.83
CA VAL A 16 11.02 -24.07 -1.38
C VAL A 16 10.95 -22.86 -0.45
N SER A 17 11.63 -21.76 -0.83
CA SER A 17 11.40 -20.46 -0.21
C SER A 17 9.92 -20.10 -0.39
N LEU A 18 9.10 -20.34 0.64
CA LEU A 18 7.78 -19.75 0.70
C LEU A 18 7.98 -18.23 0.83
N CYS A 19 8.03 -17.52 -0.29
CA CYS A 19 7.92 -16.06 -0.27
C CYS A 19 6.55 -15.70 0.31
N ALA A 20 6.53 -15.42 1.62
CA ALA A 20 5.34 -14.88 2.28
C ALA A 20 5.02 -13.52 1.67
N GLN A 21 3.73 -13.25 1.49
CA GLN A 21 3.28 -11.90 1.13
C GLN A 21 3.69 -10.94 2.22
N GLN A 22 4.31 -9.82 1.84
CA GLN A 22 4.79 -8.82 2.78
C GLN A 22 3.71 -7.76 2.99
N VAL A 23 3.30 -7.61 4.25
CA VAL A 23 2.38 -6.56 4.71
C VAL A 23 3.10 -5.78 5.80
N ASP A 24 3.50 -4.56 5.47
CA ASP A 24 4.25 -3.69 6.37
C ASP A 24 3.30 -2.66 7.00
N THR A 25 3.57 -2.32 8.27
CA THR A 25 2.99 -1.12 8.88
C THR A 25 4.11 -0.11 9.08
N VAL A 26 4.00 1.01 8.39
CA VAL A 26 4.99 2.09 8.44
C VAL A 26 4.40 3.33 9.09
N THR A 27 5.26 4.13 9.72
CA THR A 27 4.87 5.41 10.32
C THR A 27 5.47 6.54 9.50
N ILE A 28 4.63 7.50 9.10
CA ILE A 28 5.04 8.74 8.45
C ILE A 28 4.87 9.87 9.46
N HIS A 29 5.96 10.56 9.77
CA HIS A 29 5.90 11.79 10.55
C HIS A 29 5.43 12.93 9.65
N SER A 30 4.16 13.28 9.80
CA SER A 30 3.54 14.30 8.95
C SER A 30 3.94 15.71 9.38
N LYS A 31 4.01 16.63 8.42
CA LYS A 31 4.18 18.06 8.66
C LYS A 31 3.10 18.66 9.56
N MET A 32 1.97 17.98 9.73
CA MET A 32 0.93 18.34 10.70
C MET A 32 1.34 18.08 12.17
N GLY A 33 2.51 17.45 12.42
CA GLY A 33 2.95 17.07 13.76
C GLY A 33 2.37 15.73 14.25
N HIS A 34 1.70 14.97 13.40
CA HIS A 34 1.17 13.65 13.70
C HIS A 34 2.08 12.53 13.20
N ASP A 35 2.22 11.48 14.00
CA ASP A 35 2.77 10.20 13.57
C ASP A 35 1.63 9.34 13.02
N LEU A 36 1.51 9.28 11.70
CA LEU A 36 0.44 8.56 11.02
C LEU A 36 0.91 7.22 10.50
N LYS A 37 0.19 6.16 10.88
CA LYS A 37 0.47 4.80 10.40
C LYS A 37 -0.12 4.58 9.01
N ASN A 38 0.55 3.73 8.26
CA ASN A 38 0.11 3.32 6.93
C ASN A 38 0.39 1.84 6.76
N VAL A 39 -0.52 1.09 6.17
CA VAL A 39 -0.25 -0.28 5.74
C VAL A 39 0.24 -0.24 4.30
N VAL A 40 1.33 -0.96 4.03
CA VAL A 40 1.87 -1.17 2.69
C VAL A 40 1.87 -2.66 2.40
N ILE A 41 1.20 -3.06 1.33
CA ILE A 41 1.08 -4.45 0.90
C ILE A 41 1.88 -4.61 -0.39
N LEU A 42 2.85 -5.52 -0.36
CA LEU A 42 3.73 -5.80 -1.48
C LEU A 42 3.31 -7.09 -2.19
N PRO A 43 3.38 -7.15 -3.53
CA PRO A 43 3.13 -8.38 -4.26
C PRO A 43 4.23 -9.42 -3.99
N LYS A 44 3.94 -10.71 -4.13
CA LYS A 44 4.93 -11.79 -3.94
C LYS A 44 6.20 -11.60 -4.78
N SER A 45 6.03 -11.13 -6.01
CA SER A 45 7.14 -10.83 -6.93
C SER A 45 8.07 -9.72 -6.44
N TYR A 46 7.67 -8.94 -5.42
CA TYR A 46 8.50 -7.89 -4.85
C TYR A 46 9.76 -8.43 -4.18
N ALA A 47 9.76 -9.65 -3.64
CA ALA A 47 10.93 -10.28 -3.04
C ALA A 47 12.02 -10.60 -4.08
N GLU A 48 11.67 -10.62 -5.37
CA GLU A 48 12.56 -11.02 -6.45
C GLU A 48 12.86 -9.85 -7.40
N GLY A 49 14.11 -9.68 -7.75
CA GLY A 49 14.56 -8.73 -8.78
C GLY A 49 14.36 -7.24 -8.43
N ASN A 50 14.37 -6.41 -9.47
CA ASN A 50 14.34 -4.94 -9.38
C ASN A 50 13.13 -4.30 -10.07
N THR A 51 12.09 -5.07 -10.32
CA THR A 51 10.86 -4.58 -10.96
C THR A 51 10.24 -3.43 -10.15
N ARG A 52 9.74 -2.42 -10.84
CA ARG A 52 8.94 -1.34 -10.27
C ARG A 52 7.46 -1.60 -10.49
N TYR A 53 6.63 -1.16 -9.56
CA TYR A 53 5.23 -1.53 -9.47
C TYR A 53 4.31 -0.31 -9.51
N PRO A 54 3.14 -0.41 -10.16
CA PRO A 54 2.07 0.58 -9.97
C PRO A 54 1.56 0.52 -8.53
N VAL A 55 0.95 1.63 -8.08
CA VAL A 55 0.47 1.78 -6.71
C VAL A 55 -1.01 2.12 -6.69
N VAL A 56 -1.75 1.46 -5.80
CA VAL A 56 -3.14 1.81 -5.47
C VAL A 56 -3.19 2.30 -4.03
N TYR A 57 -3.68 3.51 -3.83
CA TYR A 57 -3.92 4.11 -2.52
C TYR A 57 -5.37 3.88 -2.12
N LEU A 58 -5.61 3.22 -0.96
CA LEU A 58 -6.93 2.87 -0.47
C LEU A 58 -7.26 3.64 0.81
N LEU A 59 -8.18 4.60 0.71
CA LEU A 59 -8.61 5.45 1.81
C LEU A 59 -9.77 4.80 2.58
N HIS A 60 -9.67 4.76 3.91
CA HIS A 60 -10.72 4.18 4.77
C HIS A 60 -11.91 5.11 4.96
N GLY A 61 -13.04 4.56 5.45
CA GLY A 61 -14.23 5.31 5.80
C GLY A 61 -14.15 6.00 7.16
N CYS A 62 -15.13 6.84 7.47
CA CYS A 62 -15.26 7.50 8.79
C CYS A 62 -15.28 6.46 9.91
N GLY A 63 -14.56 6.75 11.00
CA GLY A 63 -14.40 5.84 12.13
C GLY A 63 -13.36 4.74 11.92
N GLY A 64 -12.77 4.63 10.73
CA GLY A 64 -11.71 3.67 10.42
C GLY A 64 -10.31 4.18 10.77
N ASN A 65 -9.32 3.40 10.34
CA ASN A 65 -7.89 3.70 10.47
C ASN A 65 -7.09 2.99 9.36
N TYR A 66 -5.77 3.12 9.38
CA TYR A 66 -4.85 2.49 8.44
C TYR A 66 -5.03 0.96 8.24
N ALA A 67 -5.54 0.23 9.26
CA ALA A 67 -5.73 -1.22 9.21
C ALA A 67 -7.13 -1.63 8.72
N SER A 68 -8.04 -0.69 8.51
CA SER A 68 -9.43 -0.99 8.15
C SER A 68 -9.53 -1.83 6.89
N TRP A 69 -8.77 -1.51 5.85
CA TRP A 69 -8.83 -2.21 4.57
C TRP A 69 -8.38 -3.68 4.67
N ILE A 70 -7.30 -3.98 5.40
CA ILE A 70 -6.86 -5.38 5.56
C ILE A 70 -7.79 -6.18 6.46
N THR A 71 -8.59 -5.50 7.29
CA THR A 71 -9.61 -6.15 8.14
C THR A 71 -10.87 -6.48 7.34
N ILE A 72 -11.39 -5.54 6.55
CA ILE A 72 -12.63 -5.74 5.78
C ILE A 72 -12.41 -6.51 4.48
N LYS A 73 -11.17 -6.51 3.96
CA LYS A 73 -10.78 -7.18 2.73
C LYS A 73 -9.45 -7.93 2.92
N PRO A 74 -9.46 -9.03 3.67
CA PRO A 74 -8.25 -9.79 4.01
C PRO A 74 -7.55 -10.39 2.78
N GLU A 75 -8.20 -10.43 1.60
CA GLU A 75 -7.61 -10.89 0.35
C GLU A 75 -6.75 -9.84 -0.36
N LEU A 76 -6.61 -8.61 0.17
CA LEU A 76 -5.78 -7.57 -0.46
C LEU A 76 -4.35 -8.03 -0.78
N PRO A 77 -3.65 -8.80 0.08
CA PRO A 77 -2.34 -9.31 -0.26
C PRO A 77 -2.35 -10.23 -1.50
N GLN A 78 -3.37 -11.11 -1.63
CA GLN A 78 -3.52 -11.94 -2.83
C GLN A 78 -3.79 -11.10 -4.08
N LEU A 79 -4.65 -10.07 -3.96
CA LEU A 79 -4.96 -9.15 -5.06
C LEU A 79 -3.72 -8.34 -5.48
N ALA A 80 -2.92 -7.84 -4.52
CA ALA A 80 -1.65 -7.18 -4.82
C ALA A 80 -0.74 -8.07 -5.68
N SER A 81 -0.66 -9.36 -5.34
CA SER A 81 0.14 -10.33 -6.10
C SER A 81 -0.49 -10.69 -7.44
N GLN A 82 -1.81 -10.86 -7.50
CA GLN A 82 -2.53 -11.21 -8.73
C GLN A 82 -2.41 -10.11 -9.79
N TYR A 83 -2.49 -8.86 -9.37
CA TYR A 83 -2.40 -7.70 -10.26
C TYR A 83 -1.00 -7.08 -10.33
N ASN A 84 -0.04 -7.65 -9.60
CA ASN A 84 1.35 -7.24 -9.59
C ASN A 84 1.51 -5.74 -9.28
N LEU A 85 0.90 -5.29 -8.18
CA LEU A 85 0.90 -3.89 -7.74
C LEU A 85 1.14 -3.77 -6.23
N ILE A 86 1.52 -2.57 -5.79
CA ILE A 86 1.62 -2.20 -4.39
C ILE A 86 0.29 -1.59 -3.95
N ILE A 87 -0.19 -1.92 -2.74
CA ILE A 87 -1.35 -1.27 -2.14
C ILE A 87 -0.87 -0.51 -0.91
N VAL A 88 -1.31 0.75 -0.79
CA VAL A 88 -1.03 1.61 0.36
C VAL A 88 -2.34 2.02 1.01
N CYS A 89 -2.49 1.77 2.32
CA CYS A 89 -3.67 2.14 3.08
C CYS A 89 -3.26 3.18 4.14
N PRO A 90 -3.34 4.49 3.83
CA PRO A 90 -2.96 5.54 4.76
C PRO A 90 -4.03 5.76 5.83
N ASP A 91 -3.59 6.23 7.02
CA ASP A 91 -4.49 6.73 8.04
C ASP A 91 -5.06 8.10 7.64
N GLY A 92 -6.34 8.29 7.85
CA GLY A 92 -7.03 9.55 7.64
C GLY A 92 -7.68 10.07 8.94
N LEU A 93 -7.31 9.51 10.09
CA LEU A 93 -7.99 9.71 11.35
C LEU A 93 -9.50 9.40 11.27
N ILE A 94 -10.24 9.71 12.31
CA ILE A 94 -11.65 9.32 12.42
C ILE A 94 -12.53 9.99 11.37
N ASN A 95 -12.27 11.26 11.02
CA ASN A 95 -13.15 12.07 10.18
C ASN A 95 -12.46 13.23 9.45
N SER A 96 -11.24 13.05 8.96
CA SER A 96 -10.50 14.09 8.24
C SER A 96 -11.12 14.46 6.89
N TRP A 97 -11.94 13.60 6.31
CA TRP A 97 -12.46 13.72 4.94
C TRP A 97 -11.36 13.82 3.87
N TYR A 98 -10.10 13.66 4.26
CA TYR A 98 -8.90 13.73 3.40
C TYR A 98 -8.75 15.05 2.65
N TRP A 99 -9.13 16.14 3.29
CA TRP A 99 -9.00 17.50 2.78
C TRP A 99 -8.16 18.38 3.72
N ASN A 100 -7.77 19.55 3.25
CA ASN A 100 -7.08 20.54 4.07
C ASN A 100 -8.08 21.43 4.79
N SER A 101 -8.04 21.45 6.12
CA SER A 101 -8.85 22.37 6.90
C SER A 101 -8.33 23.81 6.75
N PRO A 102 -9.19 24.80 6.40
CA PRO A 102 -8.78 26.18 6.35
C PRO A 102 -8.55 26.81 7.75
N LEU A 103 -9.05 26.16 8.79
CA LEU A 103 -9.01 26.68 10.16
C LEU A 103 -8.03 25.95 11.07
N ASN A 104 -7.73 24.70 10.77
CA ASN A 104 -6.88 23.85 11.61
C ASN A 104 -5.67 23.34 10.83
N LYS A 105 -4.48 23.81 11.21
CA LYS A 105 -3.22 23.41 10.55
C LYS A 105 -2.81 21.96 10.82
N ASP A 106 -3.36 21.35 11.86
CA ASP A 106 -3.10 19.94 12.20
C ASP A 106 -4.02 18.98 11.43
N MET A 107 -4.83 19.53 10.50
CA MET A 107 -5.78 18.78 9.67
C MET A 107 -5.58 19.11 8.20
N GLN A 108 -4.37 18.84 7.66
CA GLN A 108 -3.98 19.08 6.27
C GLN A 108 -3.86 17.75 5.52
N PHE A 109 -4.96 16.98 5.47
CA PHE A 109 -4.94 15.61 4.96
C PHE A 109 -4.89 15.53 3.42
N GLU A 110 -5.25 16.57 2.70
CA GLU A 110 -5.03 16.65 1.26
C GLU A 110 -3.52 16.65 0.95
N ASP A 111 -2.73 17.48 1.63
CA ASP A 111 -1.28 17.51 1.48
C ASP A 111 -0.63 16.21 1.95
N TYR A 112 -1.13 15.65 3.05
CA TYR A 112 -0.65 14.37 3.54
C TYR A 112 -0.80 13.26 2.49
N ILE A 113 -1.97 13.12 1.90
CA ILE A 113 -2.25 12.06 0.92
C ILE A 113 -1.54 12.33 -0.41
N SER A 114 -1.66 13.57 -0.96
CA SER A 114 -1.19 13.87 -2.32
C SER A 114 0.29 14.18 -2.43
N ASP A 115 0.97 14.47 -1.30
CA ASP A 115 2.40 14.81 -1.27
C ASP A 115 3.19 13.87 -0.34
N GLU A 116 2.89 13.83 0.97
CA GLU A 116 3.74 13.15 1.95
C GLU A 116 3.73 11.64 1.78
N VAL A 117 2.54 11.02 1.67
CA VAL A 117 2.38 9.57 1.46
C VAL A 117 2.97 9.15 0.11
N ILE A 118 2.75 9.96 -0.95
CA ILE A 118 3.31 9.69 -2.27
C ILE A 118 4.84 9.69 -2.23
N ARG A 119 5.45 10.75 -1.69
CA ARG A 119 6.92 10.84 -1.60
C ARG A 119 7.52 9.75 -0.73
N TYR A 120 6.89 9.44 0.41
CA TYR A 120 7.35 8.35 1.26
C TYR A 120 7.34 7.03 0.49
N THR A 121 6.23 6.71 -0.15
CA THR A 121 6.07 5.46 -0.89
C THR A 121 7.09 5.35 -2.03
N ASP A 122 7.26 6.41 -2.82
CA ASP A 122 8.20 6.42 -3.95
C ASP A 122 9.66 6.34 -3.52
N SER A 123 10.00 6.85 -2.33
CA SER A 123 11.39 6.82 -1.83
C SER A 123 11.77 5.53 -1.11
N HIS A 124 10.79 4.80 -0.55
CA HIS A 124 11.05 3.58 0.22
C HIS A 124 10.71 2.29 -0.52
N TYR A 125 9.91 2.36 -1.58
CA TYR A 125 9.48 1.18 -2.34
C TYR A 125 9.77 1.34 -3.84
N ARG A 126 9.89 0.22 -4.53
CA ARG A 126 10.10 0.20 -5.99
C ARG A 126 8.81 0.50 -6.73
N THR A 127 8.38 1.73 -6.70
CA THR A 127 7.21 2.22 -7.42
C THR A 127 7.55 2.71 -8.82
N ILE A 128 6.58 2.68 -9.73
CA ILE A 128 6.61 3.49 -10.95
C ILE A 128 6.13 4.88 -10.53
N ALA A 129 7.09 5.80 -10.32
CA ALA A 129 6.83 7.15 -9.80
C ALA A 129 6.24 8.09 -10.86
N ASP A 130 5.17 7.65 -11.50
CA ASP A 130 4.44 8.39 -12.54
C ASP A 130 2.93 8.32 -12.29
N ARG A 131 2.21 9.39 -12.65
CA ARG A 131 0.75 9.47 -12.47
C ARG A 131 -0.01 8.34 -13.16
N SER A 132 0.46 7.88 -14.31
CA SER A 132 -0.18 6.80 -15.07
C SER A 132 -0.18 5.45 -14.35
N ALA A 133 0.73 5.30 -13.37
CA ALA A 133 0.86 4.11 -12.54
C ALA A 133 0.34 4.31 -11.11
N ARG A 134 -0.37 5.42 -10.82
CA ARG A 134 -0.98 5.68 -9.52
C ARG A 134 -2.49 5.76 -9.62
N ALA A 135 -3.15 4.96 -8.81
CA ALA A 135 -4.61 5.01 -8.62
C ALA A 135 -4.93 5.32 -7.16
N ILE A 136 -6.04 6.01 -6.93
CA ILE A 136 -6.58 6.26 -5.60
C ILE A 136 -8.04 5.83 -5.55
N SER A 137 -8.42 5.17 -4.45
CA SER A 137 -9.81 4.77 -4.22
C SER A 137 -10.10 4.81 -2.73
N GLY A 138 -11.36 4.66 -2.35
CA GLY A 138 -11.72 4.61 -0.95
C GLY A 138 -13.20 4.35 -0.71
N LEU A 139 -13.52 4.02 0.54
CA LEU A 139 -14.86 3.69 1.01
C LEU A 139 -15.47 4.90 1.73
N SER A 140 -16.70 5.30 1.39
CA SER A 140 -17.45 6.35 2.09
C SER A 140 -16.66 7.67 2.18
N MET A 141 -16.26 8.11 3.38
CA MET A 141 -15.34 9.24 3.58
C MET A 141 -14.07 9.12 2.71
N GLY A 142 -13.51 7.91 2.61
CA GLY A 142 -12.36 7.64 1.73
C GLY A 142 -12.70 7.76 0.25
N GLY A 143 -13.93 7.40 -0.14
CA GLY A 143 -14.42 7.62 -1.51
C GLY A 143 -14.51 9.10 -1.86
N HIS A 144 -14.99 9.95 -0.93
CA HIS A 144 -14.93 11.40 -1.06
C HIS A 144 -13.46 11.86 -1.17
N GLY A 145 -12.60 11.42 -0.26
CA GLY A 145 -11.18 11.81 -0.25
C GLY A 145 -10.45 11.41 -1.53
N ALA A 146 -10.75 10.23 -2.08
CA ALA A 146 -10.18 9.78 -3.34
C ALA A 146 -10.56 10.69 -4.50
N MET A 147 -11.85 11.02 -4.64
CA MET A 147 -12.33 11.93 -5.66
C MET A 147 -11.78 13.36 -5.48
N TRP A 148 -11.78 13.85 -4.24
CA TRP A 148 -11.25 15.17 -3.90
C TRP A 148 -9.79 15.31 -4.32
N ASN A 149 -8.94 14.38 -3.87
CA ASN A 149 -7.51 14.42 -4.16
C ASN A 149 -7.22 14.23 -5.66
N ALA A 150 -7.87 13.28 -6.34
CA ALA A 150 -7.62 13.03 -7.76
C ALA A 150 -8.02 14.20 -8.66
N ILE A 151 -9.12 14.90 -8.37
CA ILE A 151 -9.57 16.06 -9.15
C ILE A 151 -8.63 17.26 -8.97
N ARG A 152 -8.15 17.48 -7.75
CA ARG A 152 -7.29 18.61 -7.42
C ARG A 152 -5.82 18.36 -7.78
N HIS A 153 -5.37 17.11 -7.72
CA HIS A 153 -3.97 16.71 -7.99
C HIS A 153 -3.88 15.81 -9.24
N ARG A 154 -4.33 16.33 -10.38
CA ARG A 154 -4.36 15.61 -11.67
C ARG A 154 -2.98 15.18 -12.17
N ASN A 155 -1.93 15.83 -11.69
CA ASN A 155 -0.53 15.47 -11.96
C ASN A 155 -0.02 14.32 -11.08
N VAL A 156 -0.75 13.93 -10.05
CA VAL A 156 -0.36 12.88 -9.09
C VAL A 156 -1.05 11.55 -9.40
N PHE A 157 -2.36 11.57 -9.60
CA PHE A 157 -3.17 10.36 -9.79
C PHE A 157 -3.67 10.24 -11.23
N GLY A 158 -3.50 9.06 -11.83
CA GLY A 158 -3.95 8.73 -13.19
C GLY A 158 -5.34 8.09 -13.23
N ALA A 159 -5.74 7.43 -12.14
CA ALA A 159 -7.04 6.78 -12.02
C ALA A 159 -7.64 7.01 -10.64
N VAL A 160 -8.97 7.07 -10.57
CA VAL A 160 -9.72 7.23 -9.33
C VAL A 160 -10.97 6.33 -9.31
N GLY A 161 -11.27 5.79 -8.14
CA GLY A 161 -12.51 5.09 -7.85
C GLY A 161 -13.12 5.56 -6.53
N SER A 162 -14.44 5.47 -6.41
CA SER A 162 -15.16 5.75 -5.16
C SER A 162 -16.10 4.61 -4.86
N ILE A 163 -16.03 4.07 -3.65
CA ILE A 163 -16.85 2.96 -3.16
C ILE A 163 -17.81 3.52 -2.10
N ARG A 164 -19.05 3.14 -2.20
CA ARG A 164 -20.11 3.59 -1.28
C ARG A 164 -20.44 2.53 -0.25
#